data_1bbe1af90402370241c4837c59724882
#
_entry.id   1bbe1af90402370241c4837c59724882
#
_cell.length_a   1.000
_cell.length_b   1.000
_cell.length_c   1.000
_cell.angle_alpha   90.00
_cell.angle_beta   90.00
_cell.angle_gamma   90.00
#
_symmetry.space_group_name_H-M   'P 1'
#
loop_
_entity.id
_entity.type
_entity.pdbx_description
1 polymer ?
#
loop_
_entity_poly.entity_id
_entity_poly.type
_entity_poly.pdbx_seq_one_letter_code
_entity_poly.pdbx_strand_id
1 'polypeptide(L)'
;MRNQVTANKDTWNTDSDGNIRLSTTKNFKEMGIQQADTFAAMEIDVAALDSVDVDIGANSDVSKKIMNLSSQIKTPLLVSGVQKNTYGRQNQAILFDPQIKQIYTKRYLTPFGEYIPLRSIAEKVSKYTSQVNDISAGEVNTIFKIQDAKFQSLICYELIDDRLIRQVESDFLVIQTNNATFGDTPQLDQQLNIARVRAAEISRYLPYVSTTGVTSFIGPQGEIISQVQKFEPATLFGEVAKATGVTYAQKYGRYLEFIAIFGSIGLLLMRRKGRR
;
A
#
# COMPACT_ATOMS: atom_id res chain seq x y z
N MET A 1 -9.93 26.73 7.15
CA MET A 1 -8.83 27.33 7.93
C MET A 1 -7.58 26.55 7.59
N ARG A 2 -6.61 27.19 6.92
CA ARG A 2 -5.32 26.57 6.61
C ARG A 2 -4.50 26.58 7.90
N ASN A 3 -4.24 25.44 8.48
CA ASN A 3 -3.20 25.33 9.49
C ASN A 3 -1.85 25.41 8.77
N GLN A 4 -1.21 26.59 8.86
CA GLN A 4 0.19 26.73 8.50
C GLN A 4 1.01 26.02 9.56
N VAL A 5 1.62 24.89 9.20
CA VAL A 5 2.71 24.31 9.98
C VAL A 5 3.95 25.11 9.63
N THR A 6 4.43 25.90 10.57
CA THR A 6 5.70 26.62 10.46
C THR A 6 6.85 25.61 10.55
N ALA A 7 7.53 25.37 9.43
CA ALA A 7 8.70 24.53 9.36
C ALA A 7 9.90 25.19 10.07
N ASN A 8 10.54 24.48 10.96
CA ASN A 8 11.81 24.88 11.58
C ASN A 8 12.96 24.36 10.70
N LYS A 9 13.81 25.25 10.24
CA LYS A 9 14.76 25.07 9.13
C LYS A 9 15.99 24.17 9.41
N ASP A 10 16.19 23.67 10.61
CA ASP A 10 17.51 23.18 11.02
C ASP A 10 17.65 21.69 11.33
N THR A 11 16.63 20.86 11.12
CA THR A 11 16.77 19.42 11.35
C THR A 11 16.04 18.60 10.29
N TRP A 12 16.80 18.05 9.37
CA TRP A 12 16.41 16.99 8.43
C TRP A 12 16.19 15.63 9.11
N ASN A 13 15.79 15.64 10.34
CA ASN A 13 15.55 14.42 11.13
C ASN A 13 14.09 14.41 11.58
N THR A 14 13.60 13.21 11.84
CA THR A 14 12.41 12.95 12.63
C THR A 14 12.20 14.06 13.65
N ASP A 15 10.96 14.46 13.93
CA ASP A 15 10.69 15.41 15.00
C ASP A 15 11.30 14.97 16.33
N SER A 16 11.25 15.82 17.35
CA SER A 16 11.79 15.51 18.70
C SER A 16 11.28 14.19 19.29
N ASP A 17 10.15 13.71 18.80
CA ASP A 17 9.46 12.48 19.25
C ASP A 17 9.76 11.28 18.36
N GLY A 18 10.56 11.45 17.29
CA GLY A 18 10.96 10.37 16.37
C GLY A 18 9.93 10.03 15.30
N ASN A 19 8.96 10.90 15.03
CA ASN A 19 7.96 10.70 13.99
C ASN A 19 8.47 11.06 12.60
N ILE A 20 7.96 10.39 11.59
CA ILE A 20 8.30 10.59 10.17
C ILE A 20 7.17 11.36 9.50
N ARG A 21 7.53 12.40 8.75
CA ARG A 21 6.56 13.15 7.97
C ARG A 21 6.31 12.45 6.63
N LEU A 22 5.04 12.23 6.36
CA LEU A 22 4.59 11.63 5.12
C LEU A 22 3.60 12.56 4.41
N SER A 23 3.67 12.55 3.08
CA SER A 23 2.54 13.00 2.28
C SER A 23 2.05 11.87 1.41
N THR A 24 0.74 11.86 1.17
CA THR A 24 0.11 10.94 0.23
C THR A 24 -0.59 11.76 -0.84
N THR A 25 -0.43 11.36 -2.09
CA THR A 25 -1.02 12.09 -3.21
C THR A 25 -1.87 11.17 -4.05
N LYS A 26 -3.05 11.64 -4.34
CA LYS A 26 -4.07 11.05 -5.17
C LYS A 26 -4.10 11.75 -6.53
N ASN A 27 -4.27 10.98 -7.60
CA ASN A 27 -4.32 11.50 -8.99
C ASN A 27 -3.04 12.27 -9.42
N PHE A 28 -1.89 11.72 -9.12
CA PHE A 28 -0.57 12.29 -9.46
C PHE A 28 -0.47 12.76 -10.92
N LYS A 29 -1.12 12.08 -11.86
CA LYS A 29 -1.10 12.41 -13.29
C LYS A 29 -1.69 13.80 -13.59
N GLU A 30 -2.65 14.25 -12.79
CA GLU A 30 -3.36 15.51 -12.95
C GLU A 30 -2.72 16.69 -12.20
N MET A 31 -1.88 16.40 -11.21
CA MET A 31 -1.36 17.40 -10.28
C MET A 31 -0.04 18.05 -10.70
N GLY A 32 0.72 17.45 -11.62
CA GLY A 32 1.87 18.07 -12.32
C GLY A 32 2.86 18.87 -11.45
N ILE A 33 3.38 19.97 -12.03
CA ILE A 33 4.45 20.79 -11.47
C ILE A 33 4.06 21.49 -10.15
N GLN A 34 2.79 21.87 -9.98
CA GLN A 34 2.33 22.58 -8.76
C GLN A 34 2.55 21.78 -7.48
N GLN A 35 2.57 20.47 -7.58
CA GLN A 35 2.74 19.59 -6.44
C GLN A 35 4.21 19.46 -6.02
N ALA A 36 5.13 19.50 -6.99
CA ALA A 36 6.55 19.51 -6.70
C ALA A 36 6.93 20.73 -5.85
N ASP A 37 6.39 21.90 -6.20
CA ASP A 37 6.61 23.14 -5.44
C ASP A 37 6.02 23.04 -4.02
N THR A 38 4.88 22.37 -3.88
CA THR A 38 4.24 22.16 -2.58
C THR A 38 5.09 21.25 -1.68
N PHE A 39 5.62 20.15 -2.20
CA PHE A 39 6.50 19.25 -1.45
C PHE A 39 7.81 19.95 -1.04
N ALA A 40 8.43 20.67 -1.96
CA ALA A 40 9.66 21.42 -1.68
C ALA A 40 9.47 22.49 -0.59
N ALA A 41 8.30 23.11 -0.55
CA ALA A 41 7.97 24.13 0.45
C ALA A 41 7.66 23.57 1.83
N MET A 42 7.33 22.26 1.93
CA MET A 42 6.86 21.62 3.18
C MET A 42 7.89 20.71 3.85
N GLU A 43 9.07 20.55 3.26
CA GLU A 43 10.16 19.70 3.83
C GLU A 43 9.65 18.30 4.25
N ILE A 44 9.11 17.55 3.31
CA ILE A 44 8.53 16.23 3.57
C ILE A 44 9.61 15.15 3.49
N ASP A 45 9.65 14.23 4.44
CA ASP A 45 10.64 13.15 4.47
C ASP A 45 10.41 12.11 3.38
N VAL A 46 9.15 11.84 3.03
CA VAL A 46 8.76 10.98 1.91
C VAL A 46 7.36 11.30 1.40
N ALA A 47 7.15 11.15 0.10
CA ALA A 47 5.83 11.25 -0.50
C ALA A 47 5.41 9.89 -1.09
N ALA A 48 4.23 9.42 -0.72
CA ALA A 48 3.60 8.25 -1.30
C ALA A 48 2.53 8.69 -2.31
N LEU A 49 2.67 8.25 -3.55
CA LEU A 49 1.81 8.59 -4.66
C LEU A 49 0.90 7.40 -4.99
N ASP A 50 -0.24 7.68 -5.60
CA ASP A 50 -1.14 6.64 -6.08
C ASP A 50 -0.53 5.82 -7.23
N SER A 51 -1.17 4.72 -7.58
CA SER A 51 -0.75 3.89 -8.70
C SER A 51 -0.92 4.62 -10.03
N VAL A 52 0.08 4.55 -10.88
CA VAL A 52 0.07 5.14 -12.21
C VAL A 52 -0.15 4.10 -13.31
N ASP A 53 -0.97 4.42 -14.30
CA ASP A 53 -1.27 3.56 -15.46
C ASP A 53 -0.23 3.70 -16.59
N VAL A 54 1.03 3.91 -16.23
CA VAL A 54 2.14 4.05 -17.16
C VAL A 54 3.30 3.18 -16.74
N ASP A 55 4.12 2.78 -17.71
CA ASP A 55 5.35 2.06 -17.43
C ASP A 55 6.34 2.95 -16.69
N ILE A 56 6.60 2.64 -15.41
CA ILE A 56 7.58 3.30 -14.57
C ILE A 56 8.90 2.51 -14.46
N GLY A 57 9.17 1.65 -15.44
CA GLY A 57 10.40 0.84 -15.54
C GLY A 57 11.67 1.68 -15.43
N ALA A 58 12.75 1.03 -15.05
CA ALA A 58 14.04 1.68 -14.75
C ALA A 58 14.57 2.61 -15.87
N ASN A 59 14.20 2.31 -17.12
CA ASN A 59 14.66 3.05 -18.29
C ASN A 59 13.59 3.88 -18.99
N SER A 60 12.37 3.97 -18.40
CA SER A 60 11.30 4.75 -18.99
C SER A 60 11.54 6.26 -18.79
N ASP A 61 11.03 7.08 -19.71
CA ASP A 61 11.10 8.53 -19.56
C ASP A 61 10.30 9.01 -18.35
N VAL A 62 9.25 8.29 -17.98
CA VAL A 62 8.46 8.57 -16.77
C VAL A 62 9.32 8.35 -15.52
N SER A 63 10.05 7.23 -15.44
CA SER A 63 10.97 6.96 -14.31
C SER A 63 12.02 8.05 -14.16
N LYS A 64 12.60 8.52 -15.28
CA LYS A 64 13.57 9.64 -15.27
C LYS A 64 12.94 10.94 -14.76
N LYS A 65 11.71 11.24 -15.20
CA LYS A 65 10.98 12.45 -14.72
C LYS A 65 10.70 12.37 -13.23
N ILE A 66 10.27 11.21 -12.71
CA ILE A 66 10.02 11.01 -11.29
C ILE A 66 11.33 11.14 -10.48
N MET A 67 12.42 10.56 -10.97
CA MET A 67 13.73 10.69 -10.33
C MET A 67 14.21 12.13 -10.30
N ASN A 68 14.07 12.87 -11.41
CA ASN A 68 14.41 14.28 -11.47
C ASN A 68 13.56 15.10 -10.50
N LEU A 69 12.26 14.82 -10.43
CA LEU A 69 11.34 15.46 -9.48
C LEU A 69 11.79 15.21 -8.04
N SER A 70 12.02 13.94 -7.67
CA SER A 70 12.54 13.58 -6.33
C SER A 70 13.82 14.36 -5.99
N SER A 71 14.74 14.49 -6.97
CA SER A 71 15.98 15.23 -6.80
C SER A 71 15.75 16.73 -6.61
N GLN A 72 14.83 17.34 -7.37
CA GLN A 72 14.50 18.76 -7.30
C GLN A 72 13.87 19.13 -5.96
N ILE A 73 12.89 18.33 -5.52
CA ILE A 73 12.18 18.57 -4.26
C ILE A 73 12.94 18.02 -3.03
N LYS A 74 14.06 17.32 -3.27
CA LYS A 74 14.88 16.66 -2.23
C LYS A 74 14.07 15.74 -1.32
N THR A 75 13.07 15.07 -1.88
CA THR A 75 12.14 14.20 -1.15
C THR A 75 12.01 12.87 -1.88
N PRO A 76 12.22 11.72 -1.20
CA PRO A 76 11.95 10.42 -1.77
C PRO A 76 10.49 10.26 -2.17
N LEU A 77 10.24 9.66 -3.34
CA LEU A 77 8.91 9.42 -3.88
C LEU A 77 8.64 7.93 -3.99
N LEU A 78 7.65 7.43 -3.25
CA LEU A 78 7.16 6.06 -3.39
C LEU A 78 6.01 6.03 -4.41
N VAL A 79 6.23 5.40 -5.55
CA VAL A 79 5.27 5.33 -6.66
C VAL A 79 4.98 3.89 -7.01
N SER A 80 3.71 3.51 -7.17
CA SER A 80 3.35 2.19 -7.66
C SER A 80 2.81 2.22 -9.08
N GLY A 81 3.03 1.12 -9.82
CA GLY A 81 2.55 0.98 -11.18
C GLY A 81 2.98 -0.33 -11.83
N VAL A 82 2.40 -0.61 -12.99
CA VAL A 82 2.74 -1.81 -13.77
C VAL A 82 3.97 -1.53 -14.62
N GLN A 83 4.95 -2.40 -14.53
CA GLN A 83 6.17 -2.34 -15.32
C GLN A 83 6.27 -3.53 -16.26
N LYS A 84 6.83 -3.29 -17.44
CA LYS A 84 7.23 -4.33 -18.38
C LYS A 84 8.73 -4.53 -18.31
N ASN A 85 9.17 -5.74 -18.01
CA ASN A 85 10.59 -6.11 -17.96
C ASN A 85 10.81 -7.48 -18.61
N THR A 86 12.00 -8.04 -18.47
CA THR A 86 12.35 -9.36 -19.02
C THR A 86 11.55 -10.52 -18.44
N TYR A 87 10.96 -10.36 -17.26
CA TYR A 87 10.08 -11.34 -16.61
C TYR A 87 8.60 -11.17 -16.96
N GLY A 88 8.29 -10.25 -17.89
CA GLY A 88 6.94 -9.91 -18.28
C GLY A 88 6.43 -8.62 -17.66
N ARG A 89 5.13 -8.55 -17.37
CA ARG A 89 4.52 -7.41 -16.66
C ARG A 89 4.52 -7.69 -15.16
N GLN A 90 4.92 -6.71 -14.38
CA GLN A 90 4.94 -6.77 -12.92
C GLN A 90 4.32 -5.52 -12.32
N ASN A 91 3.52 -5.67 -11.27
CA ASN A 91 3.04 -4.56 -10.48
C ASN A 91 4.05 -4.27 -9.37
N GLN A 92 4.59 -3.05 -9.34
CA GLN A 92 5.72 -2.69 -8.46
C GLN A 92 5.45 -1.39 -7.72
N ALA A 93 5.91 -1.33 -6.47
CA ALA A 93 6.11 -0.08 -5.75
C ALA A 93 7.61 0.26 -5.77
N ILE A 94 7.93 1.46 -6.23
CA ILE A 94 9.30 1.92 -6.40
C ILE A 94 9.52 3.16 -5.56
N LEU A 95 10.51 3.11 -4.70
CA LEU A 95 11.02 4.27 -4.00
C LEU A 95 12.09 4.94 -4.87
N PHE A 96 11.78 6.12 -5.36
CA PHE A 96 12.69 7.00 -6.08
C PHE A 96 13.36 7.93 -5.06
N ASP A 97 14.56 7.57 -4.68
CA ASP A 97 15.45 8.40 -3.89
C ASP A 97 16.61 8.83 -4.80
N PRO A 98 17.12 10.08 -4.72
CA PRO A 98 18.23 10.53 -5.54
C PRO A 98 19.49 9.65 -5.45
N GLN A 99 19.66 8.92 -4.37
CA GLN A 99 20.83 8.09 -4.10
C GLN A 99 20.57 6.59 -4.31
N ILE A 100 19.37 6.11 -3.98
CA ILE A 100 19.06 4.67 -3.92
C ILE A 100 17.67 4.41 -4.50
N LYS A 101 17.61 3.47 -5.45
CA LYS A 101 16.34 2.94 -5.95
C LYS A 101 16.04 1.62 -5.26
N GLN A 102 14.90 1.55 -4.56
CA GLN A 102 14.39 0.34 -3.91
C GLN A 102 13.08 -0.07 -4.57
N ILE A 103 12.86 -1.36 -4.76
CA ILE A 103 11.71 -1.90 -5.50
C ILE A 103 11.07 -3.01 -4.70
N TYR A 104 9.76 -2.95 -4.56
CA TYR A 104 8.90 -4.05 -4.15
C TYR A 104 8.09 -4.50 -5.35
N THR A 105 8.06 -5.80 -5.64
CA THR A 105 7.20 -6.39 -6.66
C THR A 105 6.05 -7.11 -5.98
N LYS A 106 4.82 -6.83 -6.39
CA LYS A 106 3.60 -7.43 -5.86
C LYS A 106 3.71 -8.94 -5.85
N ARG A 107 3.51 -9.57 -4.70
CA ARG A 107 3.72 -11.00 -4.46
C ARG A 107 2.45 -11.82 -4.60
N TYR A 108 1.30 -11.25 -4.24
CA TYR A 108 0.01 -11.92 -4.30
C TYR A 108 -0.91 -11.19 -5.28
N LEU A 109 -1.08 -11.82 -6.43
CA LEU A 109 -1.84 -11.26 -7.54
C LEU A 109 -3.34 -11.41 -7.30
N THR A 110 -4.10 -10.45 -7.85
CA THR A 110 -5.56 -10.45 -7.82
C THR A 110 -6.10 -11.46 -8.84
N PRO A 111 -6.81 -12.52 -8.39
CA PRO A 111 -7.46 -13.45 -9.30
C PRO A 111 -8.44 -12.72 -10.21
N PHE A 112 -8.47 -13.11 -11.49
CA PHE A 112 -9.31 -12.54 -12.56
C PHE A 112 -9.02 -11.06 -12.92
N GLY A 113 -8.15 -10.39 -12.17
CA GLY A 113 -7.71 -9.03 -12.49
C GLY A 113 -6.27 -8.98 -13.00
N GLU A 114 -5.39 -9.75 -12.41
CA GLU A 114 -3.96 -9.78 -12.73
C GLU A 114 -3.47 -11.13 -13.26
N TYR A 115 -4.25 -12.17 -13.07
CA TYR A 115 -4.06 -13.48 -13.68
C TYR A 115 -5.37 -14.25 -13.74
N ILE A 116 -5.46 -15.24 -14.62
CA ILE A 116 -6.63 -16.11 -14.74
C ILE A 116 -6.32 -17.47 -14.10
N PRO A 117 -6.96 -17.82 -12.96
CA PRO A 117 -6.85 -19.14 -12.37
C PRO A 117 -7.37 -20.21 -13.33
N LEU A 118 -6.64 -21.33 -13.49
CA LEU A 118 -7.02 -22.44 -14.39
C LEU A 118 -7.39 -21.94 -15.79
N ARG A 119 -6.56 -21.07 -16.38
CA ARG A 119 -6.80 -20.37 -17.64
C ARG A 119 -7.36 -21.28 -18.73
N SER A 120 -6.81 -22.49 -18.90
CA SER A 120 -7.26 -23.47 -19.90
C SER A 120 -8.73 -23.89 -19.76
N ILE A 121 -9.28 -23.83 -18.55
CA ILE A 121 -10.69 -24.11 -18.27
C ILE A 121 -11.49 -22.80 -18.39
N ALA A 122 -11.02 -21.72 -17.82
CA ALA A 122 -11.71 -20.46 -17.77
C ALA A 122 -11.96 -19.87 -19.16
N GLU A 123 -11.04 -20.02 -20.12
CA GLU A 123 -11.18 -19.58 -21.50
C GLU A 123 -12.31 -20.30 -22.25
N LYS A 124 -12.64 -21.53 -21.85
CA LYS A 124 -13.78 -22.27 -22.43
C LYS A 124 -15.13 -21.79 -21.91
N VAL A 125 -15.15 -21.10 -20.76
CA VAL A 125 -16.38 -20.69 -20.08
C VAL A 125 -16.67 -19.20 -20.27
N SER A 126 -15.65 -18.35 -20.43
CA SER A 126 -15.81 -16.91 -20.49
C SER A 126 -14.93 -16.24 -21.55
N LYS A 127 -15.55 -15.41 -22.37
CA LYS A 127 -14.84 -14.57 -23.37
C LYS A 127 -13.97 -13.47 -22.74
N TYR A 128 -14.24 -13.10 -21.49
CA TYR A 128 -13.53 -12.02 -20.80
C TYR A 128 -12.13 -12.44 -20.33
N THR A 129 -11.84 -13.72 -20.27
CA THR A 129 -10.52 -14.24 -19.85
C THR A 129 -9.39 -13.86 -20.80
N SER A 130 -9.69 -13.68 -22.10
CA SER A 130 -8.72 -13.24 -23.10
C SER A 130 -8.30 -11.77 -22.95
N GLN A 131 -9.05 -10.98 -22.20
CA GLN A 131 -8.76 -9.56 -21.97
C GLN A 131 -7.78 -9.34 -20.82
N VAL A 132 -7.58 -10.33 -19.95
CA VAL A 132 -6.66 -10.26 -18.83
C VAL A 132 -5.28 -10.73 -19.26
N ASN A 133 -4.32 -9.80 -19.27
CA ASN A 133 -2.92 -10.12 -19.46
C ASN A 133 -2.30 -10.50 -18.13
N ASP A 134 -1.75 -11.71 -18.03
CA ASP A 134 -1.14 -12.18 -16.80
C ASP A 134 0.04 -11.30 -16.39
N ILE A 135 0.08 -10.99 -15.10
CA ILE A 135 1.16 -10.29 -14.43
C ILE A 135 2.01 -11.34 -13.71
N SER A 136 3.32 -11.12 -13.65
CA SER A 136 4.24 -11.98 -12.91
C SER A 136 4.38 -11.52 -11.46
N ALA A 137 4.25 -12.45 -10.53
CA ALA A 137 4.41 -12.19 -9.10
C ALA A 137 5.88 -11.98 -8.72
N GLY A 138 6.11 -11.18 -7.69
CA GLY A 138 7.40 -11.09 -7.01
C GLY A 138 7.54 -12.17 -5.94
N GLU A 139 8.77 -12.32 -5.44
CA GLU A 139 9.10 -13.30 -4.40
C GLU A 139 9.61 -12.65 -3.10
N VAL A 140 10.19 -11.46 -3.22
CA VAL A 140 10.95 -10.82 -2.14
C VAL A 140 10.04 -9.92 -1.29
N ASN A 141 10.15 -10.09 0.03
CA ASN A 141 9.57 -9.16 1.00
C ASN A 141 10.52 -7.96 1.17
N THR A 142 10.28 -6.89 0.44
CA THR A 142 11.13 -5.70 0.46
C THR A 142 10.80 -4.81 1.67
N ILE A 143 11.81 -4.48 2.45
CA ILE A 143 11.75 -3.45 3.48
C ILE A 143 12.48 -2.22 2.94
N PHE A 144 11.72 -1.18 2.66
CA PHE A 144 12.25 0.12 2.24
C PHE A 144 12.94 0.81 3.41
N LYS A 145 14.01 1.54 3.10
CA LYS A 145 14.78 2.30 4.08
C LYS A 145 14.90 3.74 3.62
N ILE A 146 14.55 4.67 4.50
CA ILE A 146 14.73 6.11 4.32
C ILE A 146 15.33 6.62 5.62
N GLN A 147 16.55 7.16 5.56
CA GLN A 147 17.28 7.57 6.76
C GLN A 147 17.34 6.43 7.80
N ASP A 148 16.81 6.65 9.00
CA ASP A 148 16.74 5.68 10.10
C ASP A 148 15.38 4.96 10.19
N ALA A 149 14.47 5.24 9.26
CA ALA A 149 13.16 4.62 9.20
C ALA A 149 13.10 3.45 8.22
N LYS A 150 12.26 2.48 8.55
CA LYS A 150 11.97 1.31 7.72
C LYS A 150 10.47 1.21 7.50
N PHE A 151 10.07 0.97 6.25
CA PHE A 151 8.67 0.70 5.97
C PHE A 151 8.52 -0.42 4.93
N GLN A 152 7.35 -1.01 4.88
CA GLN A 152 6.96 -1.94 3.84
C GLN A 152 5.81 -1.34 3.04
N SER A 153 5.68 -1.75 1.79
CA SER A 153 4.53 -1.38 0.96
C SER A 153 3.84 -2.64 0.47
N LEU A 154 2.52 -2.64 0.51
CA LEU A 154 1.69 -3.64 -0.13
C LEU A 154 0.79 -2.98 -1.17
N ILE A 155 0.45 -3.73 -2.22
CA ILE A 155 -0.28 -3.18 -3.36
C ILE A 155 -1.69 -3.80 -3.42
N CYS A 156 -2.71 -2.93 -3.26
CA CYS A 156 -4.12 -3.22 -3.51
C CYS A 156 -4.62 -4.49 -2.78
N TYR A 157 -4.92 -5.56 -3.53
CA TYR A 157 -5.48 -6.83 -3.04
C TYR A 157 -4.61 -7.54 -1.99
N GLU A 158 -3.31 -7.27 -1.93
CA GLU A 158 -2.42 -7.85 -0.92
C GLU A 158 -2.82 -7.53 0.52
N LEU A 159 -3.56 -6.45 0.72
CA LEU A 159 -4.10 -6.06 2.02
C LEU A 159 -4.96 -7.14 2.68
N ILE A 160 -5.60 -8.02 1.90
CA ILE A 160 -6.45 -9.08 2.43
C ILE A 160 -5.67 -10.36 2.78
N ASP A 161 -4.39 -10.46 2.38
CA ASP A 161 -3.60 -11.66 2.60
C ASP A 161 -2.92 -11.67 3.97
N ASP A 162 -3.40 -12.51 4.86
CA ASP A 162 -2.88 -12.65 6.24
C ASP A 162 -1.40 -13.03 6.28
N ARG A 163 -0.91 -13.77 5.27
CA ARG A 163 0.50 -14.19 5.22
C ARG A 163 1.43 -13.01 5.04
N LEU A 164 1.02 -12.00 4.24
CA LEU A 164 1.78 -10.79 4.05
C LEU A 164 1.73 -9.89 5.30
N ILE A 165 0.54 -9.74 5.88
CA ILE A 165 0.34 -8.93 7.09
C ILE A 165 1.17 -9.45 8.26
N ARG A 166 1.25 -10.77 8.42
CA ARG A 166 2.09 -11.40 9.46
C ARG A 166 3.59 -11.18 9.26
N GLN A 167 4.03 -10.83 8.05
CA GLN A 167 5.44 -10.55 7.73
C GLN A 167 5.80 -9.06 7.84
N VAL A 168 4.88 -8.22 8.33
CA VAL A 168 5.17 -6.80 8.53
C VAL A 168 5.99 -6.62 9.81
N GLU A 169 7.27 -6.23 9.64
CA GLU A 169 8.24 -6.02 10.71
C GLU A 169 8.83 -4.60 10.68
N SER A 170 8.41 -3.79 9.71
CA SER A 170 8.85 -2.41 9.53
C SER A 170 8.20 -1.46 10.53
N ASP A 171 8.64 -0.21 10.60
CA ASP A 171 8.11 0.81 11.50
C ASP A 171 6.66 1.17 11.18
N PHE A 172 6.30 1.19 9.89
CA PHE A 172 4.93 1.42 9.39
C PHE A 172 4.70 0.68 8.08
N LEU A 173 3.44 0.60 7.65
CA LEU A 173 3.02 -0.07 6.42
C LEU A 173 2.32 0.93 5.49
N VAL A 174 2.76 1.05 4.24
CA VAL A 174 2.08 1.85 3.22
C VAL A 174 1.25 0.94 2.32
N ILE A 175 0.00 1.33 2.06
CA ILE A 175 -0.85 0.66 1.08
C ILE A 175 -1.09 1.60 -0.10
N GLN A 176 -0.78 1.13 -1.31
CA GLN A 176 -1.07 1.85 -2.55
C GLN A 176 -2.06 1.03 -3.39
N THR A 177 -3.17 1.62 -3.78
CA THR A 177 -4.23 0.89 -4.48
C THR A 177 -4.81 1.68 -5.64
N ASN A 178 -4.95 1.01 -6.78
CA ASN A 178 -5.72 1.51 -7.91
C ASN A 178 -7.10 0.84 -7.91
N ASN A 179 -8.10 1.56 -7.46
CA ASN A 179 -9.50 1.11 -7.42
C ASN A 179 -10.37 1.80 -8.47
N ALA A 180 -9.78 2.44 -9.48
CA ALA A 180 -10.55 3.14 -10.51
C ALA A 180 -11.56 2.24 -11.25
N THR A 181 -11.23 0.94 -11.40
CA THR A 181 -12.11 -0.04 -12.05
C THR A 181 -13.35 -0.41 -11.24
N PHE A 182 -13.37 -0.13 -9.94
CA PHE A 182 -14.53 -0.45 -9.09
C PHE A 182 -15.65 0.59 -9.16
N GLY A 183 -15.37 1.78 -9.72
CA GLY A 183 -16.34 2.88 -9.75
C GLY A 183 -16.79 3.29 -8.34
N ASP A 184 -17.92 3.95 -8.23
CA ASP A 184 -18.51 4.31 -6.92
C ASP A 184 -19.32 3.13 -6.35
N THR A 185 -18.61 2.18 -5.78
CA THR A 185 -19.20 1.00 -5.17
C THR A 185 -18.78 0.86 -3.70
N PRO A 186 -19.52 0.09 -2.89
CA PRO A 186 -19.16 -0.19 -1.50
C PRO A 186 -17.80 -0.87 -1.32
N GLN A 187 -17.20 -1.41 -2.37
CA GLN A 187 -15.89 -2.04 -2.33
C GLN A 187 -14.80 -1.07 -1.89
N LEU A 188 -14.90 0.22 -2.25
CA LEU A 188 -13.96 1.26 -1.84
C LEU A 188 -13.92 1.41 -0.31
N ASP A 189 -15.11 1.46 0.31
CA ASP A 189 -15.24 1.59 1.77
C ASP A 189 -14.85 0.29 2.49
N GLN A 190 -15.18 -0.87 1.89
CA GLN A 190 -14.78 -2.17 2.43
C GLN A 190 -13.25 -2.30 2.47
N GLN A 191 -12.56 -1.89 1.42
CA GLN A 191 -11.10 -1.95 1.36
C GLN A 191 -10.46 -1.03 2.41
N LEU A 192 -11.00 0.18 2.61
CA LEU A 192 -10.56 1.06 3.69
C LEU A 192 -10.78 0.43 5.07
N ASN A 193 -11.95 -0.20 5.29
CA ASN A 193 -12.22 -0.87 6.57
C ASN A 193 -11.28 -2.05 6.83
N ILE A 194 -10.92 -2.81 5.78
CA ILE A 194 -9.88 -3.84 5.90
C ILE A 194 -8.54 -3.20 6.29
N ALA A 195 -8.15 -2.09 5.66
CA ALA A 195 -6.91 -1.39 6.00
C ALA A 195 -6.87 -0.97 7.47
N ARG A 196 -8.00 -0.49 8.02
CA ARG A 196 -8.15 -0.15 9.45
C ARG A 196 -7.94 -1.36 10.36
N VAL A 197 -8.54 -2.51 10.02
CA VAL A 197 -8.34 -3.76 10.76
C VAL A 197 -6.88 -4.19 10.71
N ARG A 198 -6.23 -4.09 9.54
CA ARG A 198 -4.81 -4.44 9.39
C ARG A 198 -3.89 -3.53 10.19
N ALA A 199 -4.14 -2.22 10.21
CA ALA A 199 -3.40 -1.29 11.05
C ALA A 199 -3.47 -1.69 12.54
N ALA A 200 -4.67 -2.01 13.03
CA ALA A 200 -4.87 -2.50 14.39
C ALA A 200 -4.21 -3.86 14.64
N GLU A 201 -4.31 -4.79 13.69
CA GLU A 201 -3.71 -6.13 13.78
C GLU A 201 -2.19 -6.07 13.97
N ILE A 202 -1.51 -5.20 13.21
CA ILE A 202 -0.05 -5.05 13.29
C ILE A 202 0.40 -3.97 14.28
N SER A 203 -0.55 -3.21 14.85
CA SER A 203 -0.32 -2.06 15.75
C SER A 203 0.68 -1.05 15.16
N ARG A 204 0.44 -0.65 13.90
CA ARG A 204 1.29 0.30 13.15
C ARG A 204 0.45 1.34 12.43
N TYR A 205 1.05 2.50 12.22
CA TYR A 205 0.51 3.48 11.28
C TYR A 205 0.44 2.86 9.88
N LEU A 206 -0.64 3.19 9.17
CA LEU A 206 -0.90 2.70 7.83
C LEU A 206 -1.40 3.85 6.95
N PRO A 207 -0.51 4.58 6.26
CA PRO A 207 -0.88 5.45 5.16
C PRO A 207 -1.51 4.62 4.04
N TYR A 208 -2.77 4.93 3.73
CA TYR A 208 -3.57 4.26 2.71
C TYR A 208 -3.81 5.22 1.55
N VAL A 209 -3.21 4.94 0.39
CA VAL A 209 -3.26 5.80 -0.80
C VAL A 209 -4.10 5.13 -1.87
N SER A 210 -5.14 5.81 -2.33
CA SER A 210 -6.10 5.27 -3.29
C SER A 210 -6.35 6.24 -4.43
N THR A 211 -6.44 5.74 -5.68
CA THR A 211 -6.72 6.57 -6.85
C THR A 211 -8.09 7.24 -6.79
N THR A 212 -9.14 6.47 -6.58
CA THR A 212 -10.53 6.93 -6.57
C THR A 212 -11.23 6.72 -5.22
N GLY A 213 -10.71 5.81 -4.39
CA GLY A 213 -11.23 5.57 -3.05
C GLY A 213 -10.84 6.67 -2.05
N VAL A 214 -11.12 6.46 -0.79
CA VAL A 214 -10.67 7.33 0.30
C VAL A 214 -9.15 7.16 0.48
N THR A 215 -8.40 8.26 0.44
CA THR A 215 -7.00 8.28 0.88
C THR A 215 -6.96 8.69 2.34
N SER A 216 -6.19 7.99 3.18
CA SER A 216 -6.28 8.15 4.63
C SER A 216 -4.95 7.87 5.34
N PHE A 217 -4.69 8.58 6.43
CA PHE A 217 -3.76 8.16 7.47
C PHE A 217 -4.52 7.39 8.54
N ILE A 218 -4.14 6.14 8.74
CA ILE A 218 -4.75 5.21 9.69
C ILE A 218 -3.76 4.99 10.83
N GLY A 219 -4.23 5.18 12.06
CA GLY A 219 -3.43 4.98 13.26
C GLY A 219 -3.36 3.52 13.68
N PRO A 220 -2.49 3.20 14.66
CA PRO A 220 -2.18 1.83 15.09
C PRO A 220 -3.32 1.10 15.80
N GLN A 221 -4.44 1.76 16.09
CA GLN A 221 -5.67 1.16 16.61
C GLN A 221 -6.76 1.03 15.53
N GLY A 222 -6.43 1.35 14.27
CA GLY A 222 -7.38 1.35 13.16
C GLY A 222 -8.25 2.61 13.08
N GLU A 223 -7.95 3.63 13.86
CA GLU A 223 -8.60 4.93 13.81
C GLU A 223 -8.18 5.71 12.57
N ILE A 224 -9.09 6.47 12.00
CA ILE A 224 -8.78 7.39 10.91
C ILE A 224 -8.31 8.71 11.52
N ILE A 225 -7.04 9.03 11.31
CA ILE A 225 -6.43 10.29 11.79
C ILE A 225 -6.82 11.44 10.88
N SER A 226 -6.71 11.22 9.57
CA SER A 226 -7.09 12.18 8.54
C SER A 226 -7.44 11.45 7.25
N GLN A 227 -8.29 12.05 6.42
CA GLN A 227 -8.69 11.46 5.15
C GLN A 227 -9.10 12.50 4.11
N VAL A 228 -9.06 12.08 2.84
CA VAL A 228 -9.62 12.79 1.69
C VAL A 228 -10.74 11.94 1.11
N GLN A 229 -11.81 12.58 0.68
CA GLN A 229 -12.99 11.92 0.14
C GLN A 229 -12.71 11.18 -1.18
N LYS A 230 -13.61 10.26 -1.53
CA LYS A 230 -13.58 9.55 -2.81
C LYS A 230 -13.68 10.53 -3.98
N PHE A 231 -13.02 10.22 -5.09
CA PHE A 231 -13.08 10.95 -6.36
C PHE A 231 -12.62 12.42 -6.31
N GLU A 232 -11.98 12.83 -5.24
CA GLU A 232 -11.43 14.18 -5.11
C GLU A 232 -9.90 14.13 -5.26
N PRO A 233 -9.31 14.87 -6.23
CA PRO A 233 -7.87 15.08 -6.28
C PRO A 233 -7.41 15.87 -5.06
N ALA A 234 -6.46 15.31 -4.30
CA ALA A 234 -5.96 15.99 -3.13
C ALA A 234 -4.59 15.47 -2.69
N THR A 235 -3.92 16.25 -1.87
CA THR A 235 -2.73 15.85 -1.12
C THR A 235 -3.05 15.86 0.37
N LEU A 236 -2.74 14.77 1.03
CA LEU A 236 -2.93 14.60 2.46
C LEU A 236 -1.55 14.52 3.13
N PHE A 237 -1.37 15.29 4.19
CA PHE A 237 -0.16 15.31 5.00
C PHE A 237 -0.43 14.68 6.36
N GLY A 238 0.55 13.94 6.88
CA GLY A 238 0.46 13.30 8.18
C GLY A 238 1.81 12.89 8.71
N GLU A 239 1.84 12.52 9.96
CA GLU A 239 3.00 12.01 10.67
C GLU A 239 2.75 10.57 11.09
N VAL A 240 3.80 9.75 11.06
CA VAL A 240 3.76 8.36 11.50
C VAL A 240 4.88 8.12 12.51
N ALA A 241 4.53 7.53 13.63
CA ALA A 241 5.52 7.11 14.61
C ALA A 241 6.12 5.76 14.22
N LYS A 242 7.38 5.55 14.58
CA LYS A 242 8.05 4.26 14.44
C LYS A 242 7.47 3.25 15.42
N ALA A 243 7.21 2.04 14.95
CA ALA A 243 6.79 0.93 15.78
C ALA A 243 7.83 -0.20 15.74
N THR A 244 7.94 -0.94 16.84
CA THR A 244 8.86 -2.07 16.96
C THR A 244 8.13 -3.32 17.43
N GLY A 245 8.76 -4.48 17.21
CA GLY A 245 8.23 -5.77 17.63
C GLY A 245 7.13 -6.32 16.73
N VAL A 246 6.49 -7.39 17.16
CA VAL A 246 5.39 -8.08 16.50
C VAL A 246 4.24 -8.27 17.47
N THR A 247 3.02 -8.09 17.00
CA THR A 247 1.82 -8.23 17.82
C THR A 247 1.49 -9.70 18.11
N TYR A 248 0.65 -9.94 19.12
CA TYR A 248 0.11 -11.29 19.38
C TYR A 248 -0.74 -11.79 18.20
N ALA A 249 -1.45 -10.90 17.51
CA ALA A 249 -2.23 -11.24 16.32
C ALA A 249 -1.34 -11.78 15.20
N GLN A 250 -0.23 -11.09 14.90
CA GLN A 250 0.75 -11.55 13.91
C GLN A 250 1.37 -12.91 14.31
N LYS A 251 1.73 -13.07 15.58
CA LYS A 251 2.45 -14.25 16.06
C LYS A 251 1.56 -15.49 16.22
N TYR A 252 0.36 -15.31 16.70
CA TYR A 252 -0.52 -16.41 17.13
C TYR A 252 -1.84 -16.52 16.34
N GLY A 253 -2.20 -15.53 15.53
CA GLY A 253 -3.48 -15.49 14.81
C GLY A 253 -3.78 -16.77 14.04
N ARG A 254 -2.78 -17.33 13.35
CA ARG A 254 -2.93 -18.59 12.61
C ARG A 254 -3.34 -19.78 13.51
N TYR A 255 -2.82 -19.84 14.73
CA TYR A 255 -3.16 -20.91 15.67
C TYR A 255 -4.59 -20.77 16.18
N LEU A 256 -5.05 -19.54 16.40
CA LEU A 256 -6.45 -19.27 16.80
C LEU A 256 -7.42 -19.67 15.69
N GLU A 257 -7.07 -19.43 14.42
CA GLU A 257 -7.85 -19.90 13.27
C GLU A 257 -7.99 -21.41 13.26
N PHE A 258 -6.90 -22.16 13.45
CA PHE A 258 -6.94 -23.62 13.53
C PHE A 258 -7.77 -24.10 14.72
N ILE A 259 -7.62 -23.50 15.89
CA ILE A 259 -8.42 -23.84 17.08
C ILE A 259 -9.91 -23.62 16.79
N ALA A 260 -10.28 -22.51 16.16
CA ALA A 260 -11.66 -22.22 15.79
C ALA A 260 -12.22 -23.25 14.78
N ILE A 261 -11.42 -23.60 13.75
CA ILE A 261 -11.82 -24.59 12.73
C ILE A 261 -12.02 -25.98 13.37
N PHE A 262 -11.02 -26.49 14.07
CA PHE A 262 -11.09 -27.82 14.67
C PHE A 262 -12.10 -27.89 15.80
N GLY A 263 -12.25 -26.83 16.60
CA GLY A 263 -13.31 -26.70 17.60
C GLY A 263 -14.70 -26.77 16.99
N SER A 264 -14.93 -26.05 15.90
CA SER A 264 -16.20 -26.08 15.17
C SER A 264 -16.52 -27.47 14.60
N ILE A 265 -15.52 -28.10 13.99
CA ILE A 265 -15.66 -29.49 13.49
C ILE A 265 -15.99 -30.44 14.64
N GLY A 266 -15.29 -30.36 15.77
CA GLY A 266 -15.54 -31.17 16.96
C GLY A 266 -16.96 -31.02 17.49
N LEU A 267 -17.45 -29.78 17.59
CA LEU A 267 -18.83 -29.50 18.02
C LEU A 267 -19.88 -30.07 17.06
N LEU A 268 -19.63 -29.98 15.74
CA LEU A 268 -20.52 -30.59 14.74
C LEU A 268 -20.59 -32.11 14.84
N LEU A 269 -19.45 -32.77 15.08
CA LEU A 269 -19.38 -34.23 15.24
C LEU A 269 -20.07 -34.67 16.52
N MET A 270 -19.90 -33.97 17.64
CA MET A 270 -20.60 -34.29 18.91
C MET A 270 -22.12 -34.12 18.77
N ARG A 271 -22.59 -33.04 18.11
CA ARG A 271 -24.02 -32.87 17.85
C ARG A 271 -24.62 -33.98 16.99
N ARG A 272 -23.84 -34.55 16.04
CA ARG A 272 -24.29 -35.62 15.17
C ARG A 272 -24.41 -36.96 15.95
N LYS A 273 -23.51 -37.18 16.93
CA LYS A 273 -23.51 -38.39 17.78
C LYS A 273 -24.63 -38.40 18.82
N GLY A 274 -25.04 -37.21 19.32
CA GLY A 274 -26.14 -37.05 20.27
C GLY A 274 -27.55 -37.13 19.66
N ARG A 275 -27.67 -37.24 18.33
CA ARG A 275 -28.95 -37.43 17.61
C ARG A 275 -29.19 -38.89 17.15
N ARG A 276 -28.30 -39.81 17.47
CA ARG A 276 -28.48 -41.24 17.33
C ARG A 276 -28.73 -41.85 18.69
#